data_72a564a60c541b19a171a0c3a2d50bba
#
_entry.id   72a564a60c541b19a171a0c3a2d50bba
#
_cell.length_a   1.000
_cell.length_b   1.000
_cell.length_c   1.000
_cell.angle_alpha   90.00
_cell.angle_beta   90.00
_cell.angle_gamma   90.00
#
_symmetry.space_group_name_H-M   'P 1'
#
loop_
_entity.id
_entity.type
_entity.pdbx_description
1 polymer ?
#
loop_
_entity_poly.entity_id
_entity_poly.type
_entity_poly.pdbx_seq_one_letter_code
_entity_poly.pdbx_strand_id
1 'polypeptide(L)'
;MRIYALVFLAASPAFAGDGTCDELWFTRNAIFHGAGYCFSSPLGQALFGNEGCTTKSPELTAAQSARLDRVKAAEEGCVIDPSRTSLDIPDLAIRRRLTVLPIRSESESGCIGWKGGPLSLRTGTSHSAETLFTLEPDDVVLFSHESEQAGGEVWDYVQVYDNGVFRKAGWAVIDWGPEVCEGLAG
;
A
#
# COMPACT_ATOMS: atom_id res chain seq x y z
N MET A 1 6.47 32.81 -46.54
CA MET A 1 7.23 32.35 -45.39
C MET A 1 6.21 32.04 -44.28
N ARG A 2 5.85 30.77 -44.06
CA ARG A 2 4.85 30.36 -43.06
C ARG A 2 5.61 29.95 -41.82
N ILE A 3 5.42 30.69 -40.72
CA ILE A 3 5.99 30.39 -39.39
C ILE A 3 5.07 29.40 -38.70
N TYR A 4 5.53 28.17 -38.50
CA TYR A 4 4.84 27.17 -37.66
C TYR A 4 5.26 27.41 -36.22
N ALA A 5 4.31 27.84 -35.38
CA ALA A 5 4.50 27.91 -33.95
C ALA A 5 4.43 26.49 -33.38
N LEU A 6 5.54 25.99 -32.83
CA LEU A 6 5.57 24.76 -32.03
C LEU A 6 4.94 25.05 -30.66
N VAL A 7 3.77 24.51 -30.44
CA VAL A 7 3.14 24.49 -29.11
C VAL A 7 3.78 23.35 -28.29
N PHE A 8 4.63 23.72 -27.33
CA PHE A 8 5.09 22.78 -26.31
C PHE A 8 3.93 22.50 -25.33
N LEU A 9 3.33 21.33 -25.45
CA LEU A 9 2.47 20.80 -24.40
C LEU A 9 3.37 20.41 -23.22
N ALA A 10 3.37 21.24 -22.18
CA ALA A 10 3.94 20.86 -20.89
C ALA A 10 3.08 19.73 -20.33
N ALA A 11 3.64 18.53 -20.24
CA ALA A 11 3.03 17.44 -19.47
C ALA A 11 3.00 17.90 -18.00
N SER A 12 1.80 18.13 -17.46
CA SER A 12 1.64 18.34 -16.03
C SER A 12 2.02 17.04 -15.31
N PRO A 13 2.82 17.08 -14.23
CA PRO A 13 3.03 15.90 -13.43
C PRO A 13 1.66 15.38 -12.96
N ALA A 14 1.39 14.11 -13.18
CA ALA A 14 0.26 13.45 -12.57
C ALA A 14 0.53 13.43 -11.06
N PHE A 15 -0.18 14.27 -10.31
CA PHE A 15 -0.16 14.17 -8.86
C PHE A 15 -0.81 12.82 -8.50
N ALA A 16 -0.08 11.98 -7.75
CA ALA A 16 -0.68 10.82 -7.10
C ALA A 16 -1.91 11.30 -6.32
N GLY A 17 -3.06 10.65 -6.51
CA GLY A 17 -4.29 11.04 -5.79
C GLY A 17 -4.07 11.01 -4.27
N ASP A 18 -4.84 11.78 -3.53
CA ASP A 18 -4.68 11.93 -2.07
C ASP A 18 -4.58 10.58 -1.33
N GLY A 19 -5.31 9.54 -1.77
CA GLY A 19 -5.27 8.20 -1.18
C GLY A 19 -3.90 7.52 -1.29
N THR A 20 -3.19 7.66 -2.41
CA THR A 20 -1.83 7.10 -2.57
C THR A 20 -0.85 7.73 -1.59
N CYS A 21 -0.87 9.05 -1.47
CA CYS A 21 -0.03 9.78 -0.54
C CYS A 21 -0.37 9.45 0.93
N ASP A 22 -1.64 9.27 1.24
CA ASP A 22 -2.11 8.87 2.57
C ASP A 22 -1.59 7.48 2.95
N GLU A 23 -1.62 6.51 2.02
CA GLU A 23 -1.09 5.16 2.24
C GLU A 23 0.43 5.15 2.49
N LEU A 24 1.19 5.90 1.68
CA LEU A 24 2.63 6.01 1.79
C LEU A 24 3.03 6.70 3.10
N TRP A 25 2.34 7.80 3.45
CA TRP A 25 2.54 8.50 4.72
C TRP A 25 2.27 7.56 5.91
N PHE A 26 1.19 6.78 5.88
CA PHE A 26 0.88 5.81 6.93
C PHE A 26 1.98 4.77 7.05
N THR A 27 2.40 4.15 5.94
CA THR A 27 3.45 3.11 5.93
C THR A 27 4.77 3.65 6.47
N ARG A 28 5.18 4.87 6.06
CA ARG A 28 6.38 5.53 6.57
C ARG A 28 6.32 5.75 8.08
N ASN A 29 5.21 6.30 8.57
CA ASN A 29 5.07 6.65 9.98
C ASN A 29 4.87 5.42 10.88
N ALA A 30 4.31 4.33 10.36
CA ALA A 30 4.23 3.06 11.07
C ALA A 30 5.63 2.45 11.34
N ILE A 31 6.60 2.63 10.43
CA ILE A 31 8.00 2.23 10.67
C ILE A 31 8.58 3.01 11.86
N PHE A 32 8.36 4.33 11.90
CA PHE A 32 8.82 5.16 13.01
C PHE A 32 8.09 4.84 14.32
N HIS A 33 6.78 4.60 14.26
CA HIS A 33 5.99 4.18 15.43
C HIS A 33 6.53 2.88 16.03
N GLY A 34 6.77 1.88 15.19
CA GLY A 34 7.34 0.59 15.61
C GLY A 34 8.75 0.71 16.21
N ALA A 35 9.48 1.78 15.91
CA ALA A 35 10.77 2.12 16.52
C ALA A 35 10.66 3.07 17.72
N GLY A 36 9.46 3.30 18.26
CA GLY A 36 9.21 4.09 19.47
C GLY A 36 9.15 5.60 19.28
N TYR A 37 8.90 6.09 18.07
CA TYR A 37 8.81 7.52 17.79
C TYR A 37 7.60 8.18 18.46
N CYS A 38 7.81 9.33 19.13
CA CYS A 38 6.78 10.15 19.73
C CYS A 38 6.29 11.22 18.75
N PHE A 39 5.07 11.10 18.26
CA PHE A 39 4.49 12.03 17.29
C PHE A 39 4.19 13.41 17.91
N SER A 40 4.47 14.49 17.16
CA SER A 40 4.13 15.86 17.55
C SER A 40 2.95 16.42 16.75
N SER A 41 2.72 15.91 15.53
CA SER A 41 1.62 16.37 14.69
C SER A 41 0.28 15.80 15.13
N PRO A 42 -0.83 16.55 14.96
CA PRO A 42 -2.17 16.04 15.19
C PRO A 42 -2.45 14.74 14.46
N LEU A 43 -2.06 14.65 13.18
CA LEU A 43 -2.26 13.45 12.36
C LEU A 43 -1.53 12.23 12.94
N GLY A 44 -0.24 12.39 13.30
CA GLY A 44 0.53 11.30 13.89
C GLY A 44 -0.06 10.81 15.22
N GLN A 45 -0.49 11.73 16.07
CA GLN A 45 -1.12 11.39 17.35
C GLN A 45 -2.49 10.72 17.16
N ALA A 46 -3.29 11.17 16.19
CA ALA A 46 -4.60 10.58 15.92
C ALA A 46 -4.51 9.15 15.37
N LEU A 47 -3.48 8.84 14.57
CA LEU A 47 -3.33 7.53 13.92
C LEU A 47 -2.56 6.50 14.75
N PHE A 48 -1.53 6.93 15.46
CA PHE A 48 -0.61 6.05 16.20
C PHE A 48 -0.64 6.26 17.71
N GLY A 49 -1.09 7.44 18.17
CA GLY A 49 -0.95 7.82 19.57
C GLY A 49 0.51 8.06 19.96
N ASN A 50 0.72 8.23 21.26
CA ASN A 50 2.05 8.33 21.88
C ASN A 50 2.17 7.40 23.09
N GLU A 51 1.27 6.44 23.24
CA GLU A 51 1.37 5.47 24.31
C GLU A 51 2.58 4.56 24.07
N GLY A 52 3.46 4.48 25.06
CA GLY A 52 4.69 3.68 24.97
C GLY A 52 5.78 4.24 24.05
N CYS A 53 5.61 5.45 23.48
CA CYS A 53 6.69 6.08 22.72
C CYS A 53 7.86 6.47 23.61
N THR A 54 9.08 6.44 23.09
CA THR A 54 10.32 6.59 23.88
C THR A 54 11.24 7.69 23.37
N THR A 55 11.12 8.12 22.11
CA THR A 55 12.11 9.01 21.50
C THR A 55 11.52 9.88 20.38
N LYS A 56 12.20 11.00 20.09
CA LYS A 56 11.98 11.83 18.90
C LYS A 56 12.95 11.50 17.75
N SER A 57 13.92 10.62 17.99
CA SER A 57 14.95 10.23 17.03
C SER A 57 15.19 8.72 17.16
N PRO A 58 14.28 7.87 16.67
CA PRO A 58 14.42 6.43 16.79
C PRO A 58 15.58 5.90 15.95
N GLU A 59 16.29 4.94 16.50
CA GLU A 59 17.26 4.15 15.74
C GLU A 59 16.50 3.07 14.93
N LEU A 60 16.72 3.05 13.62
CA LEU A 60 16.13 2.07 12.73
C LEU A 60 17.13 0.94 12.47
N THR A 61 16.64 -0.27 12.40
CA THR A 61 17.42 -1.41 11.88
C THR A 61 17.74 -1.20 10.40
N ALA A 62 18.73 -1.92 9.87
CA ALA A 62 19.08 -1.86 8.44
C ALA A 62 17.87 -2.20 7.55
N ALA A 63 17.06 -3.18 7.93
CA ALA A 63 15.85 -3.56 7.19
C ALA A 63 14.77 -2.45 7.22
N GLN A 64 14.55 -1.82 8.37
CA GLN A 64 13.63 -0.68 8.50
C GLN A 64 14.11 0.52 7.67
N SER A 65 15.42 0.81 7.67
CA SER A 65 16.00 1.91 6.89
C SER A 65 15.83 1.66 5.39
N ALA A 66 16.17 0.46 4.90
CA ALA A 66 16.02 0.10 3.49
C ALA A 66 14.54 0.19 3.05
N ARG A 67 13.60 -0.26 3.91
CA ARG A 67 12.17 -0.14 3.63
C ARG A 67 11.72 1.33 3.62
N LEU A 68 12.19 2.12 4.57
CA LEU A 68 11.91 3.56 4.65
C LEU A 68 12.36 4.30 3.39
N ASP A 69 13.53 3.95 2.85
CA ASP A 69 14.05 4.56 1.63
C ASP A 69 13.17 4.26 0.41
N ARG A 70 12.64 3.03 0.28
CA ARG A 70 11.65 2.67 -0.75
C ARG A 70 10.37 3.50 -0.60
N VAL A 71 9.82 3.58 0.61
CA VAL A 71 8.61 4.38 0.86
C VAL A 71 8.82 5.85 0.51
N LYS A 72 9.96 6.44 0.91
CA LYS A 72 10.28 7.84 0.60
C LYS A 72 10.44 8.09 -0.91
N ALA A 73 11.00 7.14 -1.64
CA ALA A 73 11.10 7.23 -3.10
C ALA A 73 9.70 7.25 -3.75
N ALA A 74 8.80 6.38 -3.29
CA ALA A 74 7.41 6.34 -3.77
C ALA A 74 6.59 7.57 -3.31
N GLU A 75 6.97 8.20 -2.19
CA GLU A 75 6.30 9.39 -1.61
C GLU A 75 6.76 10.70 -2.27
N GLU A 76 7.68 10.63 -3.24
CA GLU A 76 8.17 11.84 -3.92
C GLU A 76 7.02 12.63 -4.56
N GLY A 77 6.94 13.92 -4.24
CA GLY A 77 5.85 14.80 -4.69
C GLY A 77 4.60 14.77 -3.83
N CYS A 78 4.49 13.88 -2.85
CA CYS A 78 3.37 13.86 -1.92
C CYS A 78 3.40 15.02 -0.93
N VAL A 79 2.24 15.65 -0.71
CA VAL A 79 2.05 16.69 0.30
C VAL A 79 0.92 16.27 1.23
N ILE A 80 1.23 16.09 2.51
CA ILE A 80 0.26 15.73 3.54
C ILE A 80 0.13 16.86 4.54
N ASP A 81 -1.10 17.30 4.81
CA ASP A 81 -1.39 18.26 5.87
C ASP A 81 -1.28 17.58 7.26
N PRO A 82 -0.28 17.93 8.07
CA PRO A 82 -0.07 17.31 9.37
C PRO A 82 -1.12 17.72 10.43
N SER A 83 -1.96 18.70 10.15
CA SER A 83 -3.06 19.15 11.02
C SER A 83 -4.31 18.28 10.91
N ARG A 84 -4.41 17.44 9.88
CA ARG A 84 -5.48 16.43 9.74
C ARG A 84 -5.48 15.47 10.94
N THR A 85 -6.58 14.76 11.13
CA THR A 85 -6.73 13.71 12.15
C THR A 85 -7.13 12.36 11.56
N SER A 86 -7.24 12.27 10.23
CA SER A 86 -7.59 11.06 9.50
C SER A 86 -6.89 11.02 8.14
N LEU A 87 -6.79 9.81 7.58
CA LEU A 87 -6.31 9.53 6.23
C LEU A 87 -7.42 8.87 5.43
N ASP A 88 -7.40 9.05 4.12
CA ASP A 88 -8.31 8.36 3.19
C ASP A 88 -7.67 7.06 2.71
N ILE A 89 -7.72 6.05 3.56
CA ILE A 89 -7.17 4.70 3.30
C ILE A 89 -8.30 3.69 3.52
N PRO A 90 -8.85 3.09 2.45
CA PRO A 90 -9.99 2.17 2.57
C PRO A 90 -9.71 0.96 3.48
N ASP A 91 -8.49 0.47 3.49
CA ASP A 91 -8.04 -0.71 4.24
C ASP A 91 -7.28 -0.38 5.54
N LEU A 92 -7.38 0.86 6.07
CA LEU A 92 -6.63 1.30 7.25
C LEU A 92 -6.77 0.36 8.46
N ALA A 93 -7.97 -0.15 8.71
CA ALA A 93 -8.21 -1.08 9.81
C ALA A 93 -7.44 -2.41 9.63
N ILE A 94 -7.29 -2.86 8.37
CA ILE A 94 -6.51 -4.05 8.04
C ILE A 94 -5.02 -3.75 8.18
N ARG A 95 -4.54 -2.61 7.64
CA ARG A 95 -3.12 -2.21 7.73
C ARG A 95 -2.59 -2.18 9.16
N ARG A 96 -3.43 -1.83 10.13
CA ARG A 96 -3.08 -1.86 11.57
C ARG A 96 -2.81 -3.26 12.11
N ARG A 97 -3.25 -4.31 11.41
CA ARG A 97 -3.03 -5.72 11.76
C ARG A 97 -1.89 -6.35 10.97
N LEU A 98 -1.42 -5.70 9.91
CA LEU A 98 -0.36 -6.26 9.07
C LEU A 98 0.98 -6.27 9.80
N THR A 99 1.70 -7.36 9.63
CA THR A 99 3.10 -7.49 10.06
C THR A 99 4.10 -7.00 9.00
N VAL A 100 3.64 -6.94 7.74
CA VAL A 100 4.36 -6.35 6.61
C VAL A 100 3.41 -5.35 5.96
N LEU A 101 3.74 -4.05 6.01
CA LEU A 101 2.91 -3.00 5.43
C LEU A 101 3.17 -2.90 3.93
N PRO A 102 2.15 -2.78 3.08
CA PRO A 102 2.35 -2.61 1.64
C PRO A 102 2.92 -1.23 1.31
N ILE A 103 3.69 -1.15 0.23
CA ILE A 103 4.18 0.10 -0.36
C ILE A 103 3.41 0.30 -1.66
N ARG A 104 2.71 1.41 -1.79
CA ARG A 104 1.97 1.75 -3.02
C ARG A 104 2.96 1.88 -4.18
N SER A 105 2.62 1.28 -5.34
CA SER A 105 3.36 1.43 -6.59
C SER A 105 2.69 2.47 -7.49
N GLU A 106 3.40 2.92 -8.52
CA GLU A 106 2.84 3.78 -9.56
C GLU A 106 1.94 3.00 -10.54
N SER A 107 2.11 1.68 -10.62
CA SER A 107 1.30 0.81 -11.48
C SER A 107 0.11 0.25 -10.71
N GLU A 108 -1.02 0.19 -11.39
CA GLU A 108 -2.22 -0.47 -10.89
C GLU A 108 -2.68 -1.49 -11.93
N SER A 109 -2.97 -2.70 -11.47
CA SER A 109 -3.50 -3.78 -12.29
C SER A 109 -4.59 -4.50 -11.52
N GLY A 110 -5.41 -5.27 -12.22
CA GLY A 110 -6.53 -5.98 -11.62
C GLY A 110 -6.83 -7.32 -12.26
N CYS A 111 -7.40 -8.20 -11.46
CA CYS A 111 -8.01 -9.45 -11.87
C CYS A 111 -9.52 -9.31 -11.74
N ILE A 112 -10.20 -9.33 -12.86
CA ILE A 112 -11.66 -9.28 -12.90
C ILE A 112 -12.15 -10.73 -12.92
N GLY A 113 -12.90 -11.10 -11.87
CA GLY A 113 -13.40 -12.48 -11.73
C GLY A 113 -12.28 -13.47 -11.40
N TRP A 114 -11.99 -13.64 -10.11
CA TRP A 114 -11.07 -14.65 -9.63
C TRP A 114 -11.62 -16.06 -9.93
N LYS A 115 -10.84 -16.88 -10.64
CA LYS A 115 -11.20 -18.28 -10.97
C LYS A 115 -10.42 -19.31 -10.17
N GLY A 116 -9.40 -18.85 -9.44
CA GLY A 116 -8.64 -19.71 -8.55
C GLY A 116 -9.50 -20.28 -7.42
N GLY A 117 -9.03 -21.32 -6.78
CA GLY A 117 -9.65 -21.82 -5.56
C GLY A 117 -9.52 -20.85 -4.39
N PRO A 118 -10.19 -21.12 -3.25
CA PRO A 118 -10.07 -20.31 -2.06
C PRO A 118 -8.60 -20.11 -1.66
N LEU A 119 -8.18 -18.85 -1.48
CA LEU A 119 -6.80 -18.50 -1.15
C LEU A 119 -6.74 -17.57 0.07
N SER A 120 -5.89 -17.91 1.05
CA SER A 120 -5.74 -17.12 2.27
C SER A 120 -5.06 -15.78 2.02
N LEU A 121 -5.71 -14.69 2.41
CA LEU A 121 -5.15 -13.35 2.52
C LEU A 121 -4.61 -13.14 3.94
N ARG A 122 -3.31 -12.85 4.07
CA ARG A 122 -2.59 -12.92 5.33
C ARG A 122 -2.11 -11.57 5.83
N THR A 123 -1.77 -11.49 7.12
CA THR A 123 -1.20 -10.28 7.74
C THR A 123 0.22 -9.97 7.27
N GLY A 124 0.90 -10.88 6.62
CA GLY A 124 2.30 -10.70 6.19
C GLY A 124 2.75 -11.78 5.22
N THR A 125 4.01 -11.70 4.81
CA THR A 125 4.63 -12.50 3.75
C THR A 125 5.18 -13.82 4.28
N SER A 126 4.31 -14.64 4.89
CA SER A 126 4.63 -15.97 5.41
C SER A 126 3.38 -16.84 5.44
N HIS A 127 3.52 -18.13 5.11
CA HIS A 127 2.43 -19.11 5.25
C HIS A 127 1.99 -19.35 6.71
N SER A 128 2.84 -18.99 7.67
CA SER A 128 2.50 -19.01 9.10
C SER A 128 1.86 -17.73 9.61
N ALA A 129 1.81 -16.66 8.80
CA ALA A 129 1.12 -15.43 9.18
C ALA A 129 -0.38 -15.67 9.33
N GLU A 130 -1.02 -14.92 10.22
CA GLU A 130 -2.46 -14.99 10.46
C GLU A 130 -3.25 -14.78 9.17
N THR A 131 -4.24 -15.61 8.91
CA THR A 131 -5.20 -15.41 7.81
C THR A 131 -6.25 -14.39 8.23
N LEU A 132 -6.35 -13.31 7.48
CA LEU A 132 -7.36 -12.26 7.70
C LEU A 132 -8.67 -12.59 6.99
N PHE A 133 -8.56 -13.03 5.73
CA PHE A 133 -9.67 -13.28 4.83
C PHE A 133 -9.33 -14.42 3.88
N THR A 134 -10.31 -14.85 3.11
CA THR A 134 -10.15 -15.76 1.99
C THR A 134 -10.56 -15.04 0.70
N LEU A 135 -9.75 -15.19 -0.35
CA LEU A 135 -10.11 -14.83 -1.72
C LEU A 135 -10.99 -15.94 -2.27
N GLU A 136 -12.15 -15.57 -2.80
CA GLU A 136 -13.17 -16.50 -3.28
C GLU A 136 -13.39 -16.33 -4.79
N PRO A 137 -13.96 -17.33 -5.47
CA PRO A 137 -14.34 -17.17 -6.87
C PRO A 137 -15.20 -15.92 -7.10
N ASP A 138 -15.03 -15.31 -8.28
CA ASP A 138 -15.68 -14.07 -8.74
C ASP A 138 -15.23 -12.79 -8.03
N ASP A 139 -14.33 -12.84 -7.04
CA ASP A 139 -13.75 -11.63 -6.45
C ASP A 139 -13.08 -10.76 -7.52
N VAL A 140 -13.26 -9.44 -7.41
CA VAL A 140 -12.51 -8.45 -8.20
C VAL A 140 -11.32 -7.99 -7.36
N VAL A 141 -10.11 -8.29 -7.85
CA VAL A 141 -8.87 -8.12 -7.12
C VAL A 141 -8.05 -7.00 -7.76
N LEU A 142 -7.63 -6.03 -6.97
CA LEU A 142 -6.67 -5.00 -7.38
C LEU A 142 -5.31 -5.27 -6.74
N PHE A 143 -4.25 -5.08 -7.51
CA PHE A 143 -2.86 -5.13 -7.06
C PHE A 143 -2.14 -3.87 -7.55
N SER A 144 -1.93 -2.97 -6.64
CA SER A 144 -1.39 -1.63 -6.85
C SER A 144 -0.26 -1.30 -5.87
N HIS A 145 0.39 -2.35 -5.37
CA HIS A 145 1.46 -2.27 -4.39
C HIS A 145 2.67 -3.06 -4.87
N GLU A 146 3.84 -2.69 -4.37
CA GLU A 146 5.06 -3.44 -4.64
C GLU A 146 4.96 -4.87 -4.10
N SER A 147 5.40 -5.85 -4.89
CA SER A 147 5.53 -7.23 -4.42
C SER A 147 6.70 -7.36 -3.44
N GLU A 148 6.59 -8.29 -2.49
CA GLU A 148 7.64 -8.59 -1.53
C GLU A 148 8.21 -9.99 -1.76
N GLN A 149 9.55 -10.11 -1.70
CA GLN A 149 10.24 -11.39 -1.77
C GLN A 149 10.44 -11.95 -0.37
N ALA A 150 9.84 -13.10 -0.06
CA ALA A 150 10.01 -13.76 1.23
C ALA A 150 9.87 -15.28 1.12
N GLY A 151 10.77 -16.01 1.77
CA GLY A 151 10.74 -17.47 1.76
C GLY A 151 10.98 -18.12 0.39
N GLY A 152 11.56 -17.38 -0.58
CA GLY A 152 11.76 -17.82 -1.95
C GLY A 152 10.55 -17.66 -2.85
N GLU A 153 9.50 -16.99 -2.38
CA GLU A 153 8.26 -16.71 -3.09
C GLU A 153 8.02 -15.21 -3.26
N VAL A 154 7.20 -14.86 -4.25
CA VAL A 154 6.72 -13.50 -4.49
C VAL A 154 5.36 -13.36 -3.82
N TRP A 155 5.24 -12.40 -2.96
CA TRP A 155 4.02 -12.07 -2.23
C TRP A 155 3.45 -10.77 -2.75
N ASP A 156 2.18 -10.78 -3.11
CA ASP A 156 1.44 -9.59 -3.55
C ASP A 156 0.45 -9.17 -2.48
N TYR A 157 0.39 -7.86 -2.20
CA TYR A 157 -0.68 -7.30 -1.41
C TYR A 157 -1.85 -6.99 -2.32
N VAL A 158 -2.97 -7.65 -2.07
CA VAL A 158 -4.16 -7.53 -2.89
C VAL A 158 -5.30 -6.90 -2.11
N GLN A 159 -6.10 -6.12 -2.81
CA GLN A 159 -7.33 -5.51 -2.31
C GLN A 159 -8.51 -6.04 -3.13
N VAL A 160 -9.58 -6.41 -2.48
CA VAL A 160 -10.80 -6.92 -3.12
C VAL A 160 -11.89 -5.88 -3.02
N TYR A 161 -12.55 -5.66 -4.15
CA TYR A 161 -13.64 -4.72 -4.28
C TYR A 161 -14.90 -5.43 -4.79
N ASP A 162 -16.06 -4.93 -4.38
CA ASP A 162 -17.37 -5.33 -4.88
C ASP A 162 -18.14 -4.07 -5.24
N ASN A 163 -18.48 -3.90 -6.53
CA ASN A 163 -19.13 -2.71 -7.05
C ASN A 163 -18.43 -1.40 -6.66
N GLY A 164 -17.09 -1.37 -6.69
CA GLY A 164 -16.27 -0.23 -6.32
C GLY A 164 -16.14 0.01 -4.81
N VAL A 165 -16.71 -0.86 -3.98
CA VAL A 165 -16.59 -0.77 -2.51
C VAL A 165 -15.54 -1.75 -2.02
N PHE A 166 -14.56 -1.24 -1.26
CA PHE A 166 -13.54 -2.07 -0.62
C PHE A 166 -14.18 -3.11 0.32
N ARG A 167 -13.69 -4.36 0.29
CA ARG A 167 -14.20 -5.47 1.09
C ARG A 167 -13.14 -6.12 1.98
N LYS A 168 -12.01 -6.49 1.42
CA LYS A 168 -10.97 -7.27 2.11
C LYS A 168 -9.62 -7.04 1.46
N ALA A 169 -8.55 -7.26 2.20
CA ALA A 169 -7.18 -7.17 1.69
C ALA A 169 -6.24 -8.10 2.47
N GLY A 170 -5.06 -8.35 1.92
CA GLY A 170 -4.00 -9.09 2.57
C GLY A 170 -2.93 -9.56 1.61
N TRP A 171 -1.91 -10.21 2.15
CA TRP A 171 -0.80 -10.78 1.41
C TRP A 171 -1.13 -12.20 0.94
N ALA A 172 -0.80 -12.50 -0.32
CA ALA A 172 -0.93 -13.84 -0.91
C ALA A 172 0.19 -14.09 -1.92
N VAL A 173 0.48 -15.35 -2.17
CA VAL A 173 1.29 -15.81 -3.31
C VAL A 173 0.34 -16.17 -4.43
N ILE A 174 0.44 -15.47 -5.56
CA ILE A 174 -0.46 -15.64 -6.69
C ILE A 174 0.38 -15.74 -7.96
N ASP A 175 0.16 -16.79 -8.74
CA ASP A 175 0.69 -16.90 -10.09
C ASP A 175 -0.35 -16.30 -11.05
N TRP A 176 -0.13 -15.00 -11.38
CA TRP A 176 -1.08 -14.23 -12.17
C TRP A 176 -1.14 -14.71 -13.63
N GLY A 177 -2.32 -15.01 -14.11
CA GLY A 177 -2.52 -15.46 -15.49
C GLY A 177 -3.98 -15.69 -15.84
N PRO A 178 -4.27 -16.07 -17.10
CA PRO A 178 -5.63 -16.32 -17.59
C PRO A 178 -6.29 -17.54 -16.93
N GLU A 179 -5.54 -18.39 -16.27
CA GLU A 179 -6.04 -19.54 -15.52
C GLU A 179 -6.68 -19.15 -14.19
N VAL A 180 -6.25 -18.03 -13.59
CA VAL A 180 -6.75 -17.55 -12.29
C VAL A 180 -7.66 -16.33 -12.40
N CYS A 181 -7.70 -15.65 -13.55
CA CYS A 181 -8.53 -14.47 -13.80
C CYS A 181 -9.39 -14.65 -15.04
N GLU A 182 -10.63 -14.17 -15.02
CA GLU A 182 -11.46 -14.08 -16.24
C GLU A 182 -10.92 -13.00 -17.18
N GLY A 183 -10.48 -11.86 -16.62
CA GLY A 183 -9.85 -10.77 -17.31
C GLY A 183 -8.78 -10.12 -16.48
N LEU A 184 -7.75 -9.57 -17.12
CA LEU A 184 -6.73 -8.72 -16.52
C LEU A 184 -6.96 -7.28 -17.00
N ALA A 185 -6.86 -6.32 -16.07
CA ALA A 185 -6.94 -4.89 -16.34
C ALA A 185 -5.66 -4.23 -15.84
N GLY A 186 -5.09 -3.28 -16.62
CA GLY A 186 -3.87 -2.55 -16.32
C GLY A 186 -3.01 -2.34 -17.53
#